data_ca92b71c51987dc17244b33f62b2dcfe
#
_entry.id   ca92b71c51987dc17244b33f62b2dcfe
#
_cell.length_a   1.000
_cell.length_b   1.000
_cell.length_c   1.000
_cell.angle_alpha   90.00
_cell.angle_beta   90.00
_cell.angle_gamma   90.00
#
_symmetry.space_group_name_H-M   'P 1'
#
loop_
_entity.id
_entity.type
_entity.pdbx_description
1 polymer ?
#
loop_
_entity_poly.entity_id
_entity_poly.type
_entity_poly.pdbx_seq_one_letter_code
_entity_poly.pdbx_strand_id
1 'polypeptide(L)'
;MEGWILYKQKQSEISSDKYEMNRFLEVAQQREISLKILCPEQFDLLVNREDNKSVIVDNHYTKLPQFLLPRQGASTPYFSLAVIRHLEKLGVHTFNSSESIETVKDKLYTQQILAANNFPVPRTMLARYPLNIQLIEETLGFPIVVKTISGSQGSGVFLCETKGHLEDLMQLIDTAKTQANFIIQEFIKTSKGRDLRVFIVGSRVIACMERISRDGNFKANYSRGGEVKSFQVNPEIEWLATESARVLNLDIAGIDLLFDGENFKVCEANSSPGFKGIESCCDVSIPDAIFDFIKIRLGLHQG
;
A
#
# COMPACT_ATOMS: atom_id res chain seq x y z
N MET A 1 -15.28 15.26 15.81
CA MET A 1 -14.72 15.08 14.45
C MET A 1 -15.57 14.04 13.72
N GLU A 2 -15.94 14.30 12.46
CA GLU A 2 -16.77 13.39 11.66
C GLU A 2 -15.96 12.90 10.44
N GLY A 3 -15.91 11.59 10.23
CA GLY A 3 -15.09 10.99 9.17
C GLY A 3 -15.69 9.72 8.56
N TRP A 4 -15.21 9.40 7.36
CA TRP A 4 -15.57 8.17 6.67
C TRP A 4 -14.33 7.34 6.36
N ILE A 5 -14.50 6.00 6.43
CA ILE A 5 -13.55 5.04 5.85
C ILE A 5 -14.18 4.50 4.57
N LEU A 6 -13.49 4.60 3.45
CA LEU A 6 -13.88 3.92 2.22
C LEU A 6 -13.25 2.54 2.19
N TYR A 7 -14.07 1.51 2.32
CA TYR A 7 -13.65 0.11 2.40
C TYR A 7 -14.40 -0.74 1.37
N LYS A 8 -13.97 -1.97 1.14
CA LYS A 8 -14.57 -2.91 0.17
C LYS A 8 -15.88 -3.56 0.60
N GLN A 9 -16.32 -3.35 1.82
CA GLN A 9 -17.54 -3.91 2.42
C GLN A 9 -18.26 -2.83 3.21
N LYS A 10 -19.60 -2.94 3.30
CA LYS A 10 -20.43 -2.08 4.16
C LYS A 10 -20.11 -2.34 5.63
N GLN A 11 -20.34 -1.36 6.47
CA GLN A 11 -20.09 -1.48 7.92
C GLN A 11 -20.88 -2.65 8.55
N SER A 12 -22.10 -2.90 8.11
CA SER A 12 -22.92 -4.02 8.57
C SER A 12 -22.38 -5.41 8.21
N GLU A 13 -21.47 -5.48 7.24
CA GLU A 13 -20.86 -6.72 6.75
C GLU A 13 -19.49 -6.98 7.36
N ILE A 14 -19.01 -6.09 8.23
CA ILE A 14 -17.69 -6.22 8.87
C ILE A 14 -17.77 -7.23 9.99
N SER A 15 -17.14 -8.37 9.76
CA SER A 15 -17.01 -9.44 10.74
C SER A 15 -15.83 -9.22 11.69
N SER A 16 -15.79 -9.96 12.79
CA SER A 16 -14.75 -9.83 13.82
C SER A 16 -13.32 -10.15 13.35
N ASP A 17 -13.18 -10.85 12.20
CA ASP A 17 -11.88 -11.13 11.58
C ASP A 17 -11.28 -9.93 10.84
N LYS A 18 -12.04 -8.87 10.59
CA LYS A 18 -11.57 -7.64 9.94
C LYS A 18 -10.87 -6.73 10.95
N TYR A 19 -9.70 -7.17 11.39
CA TYR A 19 -8.92 -6.54 12.45
C TYR A 19 -8.83 -5.01 12.32
N GLU A 20 -8.33 -4.51 11.20
CA GLU A 20 -8.08 -3.09 11.00
C GLU A 20 -9.35 -2.24 11.11
N MET A 21 -10.46 -2.73 10.54
CA MET A 21 -11.73 -2.00 10.59
C MET A 21 -12.30 -1.95 12.00
N ASN A 22 -12.25 -3.06 12.73
CA ASN A 22 -12.70 -3.14 14.11
C ASN A 22 -11.85 -2.24 15.02
N ARG A 23 -10.53 -2.21 14.83
CA ARG A 23 -9.63 -1.32 15.58
C ARG A 23 -9.93 0.16 15.31
N PHE A 24 -10.20 0.56 14.07
CA PHE A 24 -10.59 1.93 13.76
C PHE A 24 -11.91 2.31 14.45
N LEU A 25 -12.91 1.44 14.46
CA LEU A 25 -14.19 1.71 15.12
C LEU A 25 -14.02 1.81 16.64
N GLU A 26 -13.26 0.90 17.24
CA GLU A 26 -12.96 0.88 18.69
C GLU A 26 -12.30 2.20 19.12
N VAL A 27 -11.19 2.58 18.47
CA VAL A 27 -10.45 3.81 18.84
C VAL A 27 -11.26 5.06 18.50
N ALA A 28 -12.05 5.06 17.42
CA ALA A 28 -12.95 6.18 17.10
C ALA A 28 -13.99 6.37 18.21
N GLN A 29 -14.57 5.28 18.74
CA GLN A 29 -15.52 5.34 19.87
C GLN A 29 -14.85 5.90 21.12
N GLN A 30 -13.65 5.41 21.48
CA GLN A 30 -12.89 5.88 22.65
C GLN A 30 -12.54 7.39 22.56
N ARG A 31 -12.36 7.90 21.34
CA ARG A 31 -11.97 9.30 21.07
C ARG A 31 -13.13 10.21 20.68
N GLU A 32 -14.36 9.73 20.79
CA GLU A 32 -15.59 10.45 20.42
C GLU A 32 -15.56 10.96 18.96
N ILE A 33 -15.02 10.15 18.05
CA ILE A 33 -15.00 10.43 16.62
C ILE A 33 -16.21 9.75 15.98
N SER A 34 -17.06 10.53 15.31
CA SER A 34 -18.16 9.99 14.51
C SER A 34 -17.59 9.37 13.22
N LEU A 35 -17.38 8.06 13.21
CA LEU A 35 -16.77 7.34 12.10
C LEU A 35 -17.78 6.40 11.43
N LYS A 36 -17.88 6.47 10.09
CA LYS A 36 -18.69 5.55 9.29
C LYS A 36 -17.80 4.79 8.31
N ILE A 37 -18.10 3.51 8.11
CA ILE A 37 -17.45 2.70 7.07
C ILE A 37 -18.43 2.52 5.92
N LEU A 38 -18.04 2.98 4.74
CA LEU A 38 -18.82 2.93 3.51
C LEU A 38 -18.07 2.15 2.44
N CYS A 39 -18.80 1.45 1.57
CA CYS A 39 -18.21 0.85 0.38
C CYS A 39 -18.52 1.71 -0.86
N PRO A 40 -17.71 1.63 -1.91
CA PRO A 40 -17.89 2.44 -3.11
C PRO A 40 -19.29 2.30 -3.73
N GLU A 41 -19.86 1.10 -3.68
CA GLU A 41 -21.17 0.77 -4.26
C GLU A 41 -22.37 1.47 -3.58
N GLN A 42 -22.14 2.15 -2.45
CA GLN A 42 -23.16 2.98 -1.79
C GLN A 42 -23.25 4.39 -2.36
N PHE A 43 -22.30 4.78 -3.26
CA PHE A 43 -22.21 6.15 -3.75
C PHE A 43 -22.79 6.30 -5.14
N ASP A 44 -23.58 7.37 -5.33
CA ASP A 44 -23.90 7.92 -6.64
C ASP A 44 -23.20 9.28 -6.78
N LEU A 45 -22.47 9.47 -7.88
CA LEU A 45 -21.66 10.66 -8.11
C LEU A 45 -22.38 11.58 -9.10
N LEU A 46 -22.85 12.73 -8.62
CA LEU A 46 -23.43 13.77 -9.46
C LEU A 46 -22.39 14.87 -9.69
N VAL A 47 -22.05 15.11 -10.95
CA VAL A 47 -21.16 16.19 -11.33
C VAL A 47 -22.00 17.32 -11.92
N ASN A 48 -22.06 18.45 -11.26
CA ASN A 48 -22.73 19.65 -11.74
C ASN A 48 -21.90 20.91 -11.44
N ARG A 49 -22.30 22.03 -12.01
CA ARG A 49 -21.66 23.34 -11.80
C ARG A 49 -22.04 23.96 -10.45
N GLU A 50 -23.22 23.64 -9.95
CA GLU A 50 -23.85 24.32 -8.81
C GLU A 50 -23.42 23.77 -7.46
N ASP A 51 -22.44 22.97 -7.44
CA ASP A 51 -21.95 22.28 -6.40
C ASP A 51 -22.21 22.28 -5.20
N ASN A 52 -22.40 21.21 -4.71
CA ASN A 52 -22.96 21.16 -3.50
C ASN A 52 -22.23 20.38 -2.51
N LYS A 53 -22.04 20.83 -1.44
CA LYS A 53 -21.46 20.28 -0.23
C LYS A 53 -22.16 18.99 0.27
N SER A 54 -22.72 18.21 -0.64
CA SER A 54 -23.39 16.95 -0.39
C SER A 54 -23.08 15.90 -1.46
N VAL A 55 -23.19 14.65 -1.10
CA VAL A 55 -23.00 13.48 -1.97
C VAL A 55 -24.19 12.53 -1.75
N ILE A 56 -24.52 11.72 -2.73
CA ILE A 56 -25.57 10.72 -2.61
C ILE A 56 -24.97 9.43 -2.07
N VAL A 57 -25.46 8.97 -0.93
CA VAL A 57 -25.08 7.70 -0.31
C VAL A 57 -26.35 6.91 0.00
N ASP A 58 -26.45 5.67 -0.46
CA ASP A 58 -27.65 4.83 -0.33
C ASP A 58 -28.93 5.57 -0.77
N ASN A 59 -28.89 6.23 -1.94
CA ASN A 59 -29.97 7.03 -2.54
C ASN A 59 -30.40 8.27 -1.75
N HIS A 60 -29.60 8.72 -0.78
CA HIS A 60 -29.91 9.90 0.01
C HIS A 60 -28.80 10.95 -0.08
N TYR A 61 -29.18 12.23 -0.22
CA TYR A 61 -28.22 13.31 -0.06
C TYR A 61 -27.66 13.31 1.35
N THR A 62 -26.36 13.18 1.45
CA THR A 62 -25.65 13.03 2.72
C THR A 62 -24.64 14.15 2.90
N LYS A 63 -24.62 14.74 4.11
CA LYS A 63 -23.61 15.77 4.46
C LYS A 63 -22.20 15.20 4.36
N LEU A 64 -21.30 15.99 3.81
CA LEU A 64 -19.89 15.63 3.67
C LEU A 64 -19.20 15.48 5.04
N PRO A 65 -18.32 14.48 5.19
CA PRO A 65 -17.47 14.35 6.37
C PRO A 65 -16.33 15.37 6.31
N GLN A 66 -15.64 15.57 7.43
CA GLN A 66 -14.43 16.39 7.47
C GLN A 66 -13.25 15.67 6.83
N PHE A 67 -13.21 14.33 6.93
CA PHE A 67 -12.14 13.53 6.33
C PHE A 67 -12.64 12.20 5.75
N LEU A 68 -11.87 11.70 4.80
CA LEU A 68 -11.99 10.36 4.23
C LEU A 68 -10.67 9.61 4.44
N LEU A 69 -10.76 8.37 4.90
CA LEU A 69 -9.66 7.43 5.01
C LEU A 69 -9.86 6.27 4.02
N PRO A 70 -9.22 6.30 2.83
CA PRO A 70 -9.31 5.19 1.88
C PRO A 70 -8.58 3.94 2.39
N ARG A 71 -9.28 2.80 2.43
CA ARG A 71 -8.74 1.51 2.87
C ARG A 71 -8.99 0.40 1.85
N GLN A 72 -8.74 0.70 0.57
CA GLN A 72 -9.00 -0.21 -0.56
C GLN A 72 -7.76 -1.04 -0.98
N GLY A 73 -6.56 -0.56 -0.68
CA GLY A 73 -5.30 -1.21 -1.04
C GLY A 73 -4.93 -1.14 -2.53
N ALA A 74 -3.93 -1.92 -2.94
CA ALA A 74 -3.35 -1.88 -4.29
C ALA A 74 -4.31 -2.27 -5.43
N SER A 75 -5.41 -2.98 -5.13
CA SER A 75 -6.42 -3.37 -6.12
C SER A 75 -7.57 -2.37 -6.24
N THR A 76 -7.40 -1.14 -5.76
CA THR A 76 -8.44 -0.09 -5.80
C THR A 76 -9.02 0.05 -7.21
N PRO A 77 -10.32 -0.26 -7.43
CA PRO A 77 -10.95 -0.18 -8.75
C PRO A 77 -11.17 1.28 -9.16
N TYR A 78 -11.45 1.49 -10.45
CA TYR A 78 -11.74 2.82 -10.99
C TYR A 78 -12.83 3.55 -10.20
N PHE A 79 -13.91 2.85 -9.87
CA PHE A 79 -15.05 3.46 -9.17
C PHE A 79 -14.67 3.98 -7.78
N SER A 80 -13.86 3.23 -7.02
CA SER A 80 -13.34 3.71 -5.74
C SER A 80 -12.48 4.98 -5.88
N LEU A 81 -11.61 5.03 -6.89
CA LEU A 81 -10.83 6.23 -7.17
C LEU A 81 -11.72 7.40 -7.60
N ALA A 82 -12.79 7.13 -8.35
CA ALA A 82 -13.76 8.15 -8.74
C ALA A 82 -14.48 8.74 -7.50
N VAL A 83 -14.88 7.90 -6.55
CA VAL A 83 -15.48 8.35 -5.27
C VAL A 83 -14.48 9.23 -4.49
N ILE A 84 -13.22 8.79 -4.35
CA ILE A 84 -12.20 9.56 -3.62
C ILE A 84 -11.99 10.92 -4.29
N ARG A 85 -11.75 10.95 -5.61
CA ARG A 85 -11.56 12.18 -6.40
C ARG A 85 -12.76 13.13 -6.30
N HIS A 86 -13.97 12.58 -6.31
CA HIS A 86 -15.19 13.37 -6.19
C HIS A 86 -15.25 14.07 -4.82
N LEU A 87 -15.02 13.31 -3.73
CA LEU A 87 -15.01 13.88 -2.38
C LEU A 87 -13.88 14.90 -2.18
N GLU A 88 -12.69 14.67 -2.75
CA GLU A 88 -11.60 15.67 -2.78
C GLU A 88 -12.03 16.98 -3.44
N LYS A 89 -12.71 16.90 -4.60
CA LYS A 89 -13.22 18.09 -5.30
C LYS A 89 -14.29 18.83 -4.52
N LEU A 90 -15.04 18.15 -3.68
CA LEU A 90 -16.01 18.74 -2.75
C LEU A 90 -15.37 19.29 -1.46
N GLY A 91 -14.04 19.21 -1.31
CA GLY A 91 -13.30 19.76 -0.19
C GLY A 91 -13.14 18.83 1.02
N VAL A 92 -13.41 17.53 0.87
CA VAL A 92 -13.14 16.54 1.91
C VAL A 92 -11.64 16.26 1.96
N HIS A 93 -11.03 16.32 3.14
CA HIS A 93 -9.63 15.93 3.31
C HIS A 93 -9.46 14.42 3.21
N THR A 94 -8.65 13.94 2.27
CA THR A 94 -8.41 12.51 2.06
C THR A 94 -7.01 12.12 2.53
N PHE A 95 -6.89 10.97 3.20
CA PHE A 95 -5.65 10.40 3.73
C PHE A 95 -5.53 8.91 3.33
N ASN A 96 -4.89 8.51 2.20
CA ASN A 96 -4.16 9.32 1.20
C ASN A 96 -5.05 9.90 0.10
N SER A 97 -4.45 10.78 -0.74
CA SER A 97 -5.11 11.33 -1.92
C SER A 97 -5.32 10.27 -3.02
N SER A 98 -6.30 10.52 -3.90
CA SER A 98 -6.55 9.66 -5.06
C SER A 98 -5.32 9.54 -5.98
N GLU A 99 -4.58 10.62 -6.17
CA GLU A 99 -3.37 10.68 -7.00
C GLU A 99 -2.26 9.81 -6.42
N SER A 100 -1.96 9.93 -5.12
CA SER A 100 -0.93 9.12 -4.47
C SER A 100 -1.30 7.64 -4.42
N ILE A 101 -2.59 7.32 -4.23
CA ILE A 101 -3.08 5.93 -4.30
C ILE A 101 -2.88 5.36 -5.71
N GLU A 102 -3.21 6.12 -6.75
CA GLU A 102 -3.05 5.70 -8.14
C GLU A 102 -1.57 5.53 -8.52
N THR A 103 -0.72 6.44 -8.06
CA THR A 103 0.74 6.36 -8.24
C THR A 103 1.32 5.07 -7.67
N VAL A 104 1.07 4.76 -6.40
CA VAL A 104 1.68 3.58 -5.75
C VAL A 104 1.01 2.26 -6.09
N LYS A 105 -0.16 2.30 -6.72
CA LYS A 105 -0.80 1.12 -7.28
C LYS A 105 0.00 0.53 -8.46
N ASP A 106 0.68 1.38 -9.22
CA ASP A 106 1.61 0.98 -10.28
C ASP A 106 3.01 0.78 -9.70
N LYS A 107 3.44 -0.49 -9.60
CA LYS A 107 4.75 -0.86 -9.07
C LYS A 107 5.91 -0.30 -9.89
N LEU A 108 5.77 -0.24 -11.21
CA LEU A 108 6.83 0.31 -12.06
C LEU A 108 6.94 1.81 -11.89
N TYR A 109 5.82 2.53 -11.91
CA TYR A 109 5.81 3.98 -11.74
C TYR A 109 6.36 4.39 -10.37
N THR A 110 5.99 3.65 -9.32
CA THR A 110 6.59 3.82 -7.97
C THR A 110 8.11 3.70 -8.02
N GLN A 111 8.65 2.65 -8.67
CA GLN A 111 10.12 2.46 -8.79
C GLN A 111 10.77 3.56 -9.63
N GLN A 112 10.12 4.04 -10.69
CA GLN A 112 10.62 5.15 -11.51
C GLN A 112 10.74 6.45 -10.69
N ILE A 113 9.72 6.79 -9.90
CA ILE A 113 9.75 7.98 -9.02
C ILE A 113 10.88 7.84 -7.99
N LEU A 114 10.99 6.72 -7.31
CA LEU A 114 12.02 6.48 -6.32
C LEU A 114 13.42 6.56 -6.93
N ALA A 115 13.66 5.89 -8.06
CA ALA A 115 14.95 5.92 -8.75
C ALA A 115 15.32 7.33 -9.25
N ALA A 116 14.35 8.09 -9.79
CA ALA A 116 14.55 9.47 -10.22
C ALA A 116 14.90 10.42 -9.06
N ASN A 117 14.53 10.05 -7.82
CA ASN A 117 14.90 10.76 -6.60
C ASN A 117 16.11 10.14 -5.88
N ASN A 118 16.91 9.33 -6.56
CA ASN A 118 18.15 8.70 -6.08
C ASN A 118 17.97 7.74 -4.90
N PHE A 119 16.82 7.11 -4.75
CA PHE A 119 16.65 6.05 -3.75
C PHE A 119 17.31 4.75 -4.20
N PRO A 120 17.90 3.98 -3.28
CA PRO A 120 18.33 2.62 -3.54
C PRO A 120 17.12 1.73 -3.77
N VAL A 121 16.91 1.33 -5.01
CA VAL A 121 15.81 0.44 -5.44
C VAL A 121 16.40 -0.79 -6.12
N PRO A 122 15.72 -1.96 -6.08
CA PRO A 122 16.12 -3.09 -6.89
C PRO A 122 16.07 -2.74 -8.37
N ARG A 123 17.08 -3.16 -9.16
CA ARG A 123 17.06 -2.98 -10.61
C ARG A 123 15.79 -3.60 -11.18
N THR A 124 15.00 -2.81 -11.88
CA THR A 124 13.66 -3.18 -12.36
C THR A 124 13.54 -2.92 -13.85
N MET A 125 13.04 -3.88 -14.60
CA MET A 125 12.83 -3.81 -16.04
C MET A 125 11.35 -4.09 -16.35
N LEU A 126 10.74 -3.24 -17.19
CA LEU A 126 9.54 -3.60 -17.96
C LEU A 126 10.01 -4.07 -19.33
N ALA A 127 9.98 -5.37 -19.57
CA ALA A 127 10.42 -5.93 -20.83
C ALA A 127 9.26 -6.05 -21.83
N ARG A 128 9.54 -5.70 -23.09
CA ARG A 128 8.59 -5.87 -24.20
C ARG A 128 8.40 -7.35 -24.51
N TYR A 129 7.17 -7.75 -24.72
CA TYR A 129 6.85 -9.11 -25.13
C TYR A 129 6.98 -9.30 -26.67
N PRO A 130 7.50 -10.42 -27.22
CA PRO A 130 8.10 -11.54 -26.49
C PRO A 130 9.43 -11.13 -25.81
N LEU A 131 9.72 -11.74 -24.66
CA LEU A 131 10.89 -11.36 -23.86
C LEU A 131 12.20 -11.74 -24.55
N ASN A 132 13.15 -10.81 -24.55
CA ASN A 132 14.56 -11.12 -24.85
C ASN A 132 15.24 -11.62 -23.57
N ILE A 133 15.21 -12.93 -23.36
CA ILE A 133 15.73 -13.55 -22.12
C ILE A 133 17.24 -13.36 -21.98
N GLN A 134 18.00 -13.35 -23.10
CA GLN A 134 19.43 -13.07 -23.05
C GLN A 134 19.70 -11.66 -22.53
N LEU A 135 18.97 -10.65 -23.00
CA LEU A 135 19.10 -9.27 -22.51
C LEU A 135 18.76 -9.17 -21.01
N ILE A 136 17.75 -9.91 -20.56
CA ILE A 136 17.38 -9.96 -19.14
C ILE A 136 18.52 -10.54 -18.30
N GLU A 137 19.11 -11.65 -18.75
CA GLU A 137 20.26 -12.30 -18.10
C GLU A 137 21.47 -11.37 -18.02
N GLU A 138 21.81 -10.69 -19.13
CA GLU A 138 22.93 -9.75 -19.20
C GLU A 138 22.71 -8.52 -18.30
N THR A 139 21.44 -8.06 -18.16
CA THR A 139 21.10 -6.84 -17.42
C THR A 139 20.91 -7.09 -15.93
N LEU A 140 20.17 -8.12 -15.56
CA LEU A 140 19.78 -8.40 -14.17
C LEU A 140 20.52 -9.58 -13.55
N GLY A 141 20.90 -10.59 -14.38
CA GLY A 141 21.38 -11.88 -13.90
C GLY A 141 20.27 -12.72 -13.26
N PHE A 142 20.58 -13.97 -12.91
CA PHE A 142 19.68 -14.83 -12.14
C PHE A 142 20.22 -15.03 -10.72
N PRO A 143 19.32 -15.22 -9.72
CA PRO A 143 17.87 -15.27 -9.80
C PRO A 143 17.21 -13.90 -9.99
N ILE A 144 15.99 -13.90 -10.53
CA ILE A 144 15.14 -12.71 -10.73
C ILE A 144 13.76 -12.92 -10.14
N VAL A 145 13.05 -11.82 -9.86
CA VAL A 145 11.66 -11.84 -9.44
C VAL A 145 10.78 -11.26 -10.54
N VAL A 146 9.80 -12.04 -11.00
CA VAL A 146 8.77 -11.59 -11.95
C VAL A 146 7.53 -11.20 -11.16
N LYS A 147 7.01 -9.99 -11.38
CA LYS A 147 5.84 -9.46 -10.68
C LYS A 147 4.81 -8.92 -11.68
N THR A 148 3.53 -9.13 -11.42
CA THR A 148 2.48 -8.37 -12.10
C THR A 148 2.56 -6.89 -11.67
N ILE A 149 2.29 -5.96 -12.59
CA ILE A 149 2.32 -4.51 -12.30
C ILE A 149 1.34 -4.16 -11.18
N SER A 150 0.13 -4.72 -11.22
CA SER A 150 -0.88 -4.58 -10.18
C SER A 150 -1.05 -5.89 -9.40
N GLY A 151 -1.39 -5.78 -8.12
CA GLY A 151 -1.62 -6.93 -7.24
C GLY A 151 -1.13 -6.65 -5.82
N SER A 152 -1.58 -7.46 -4.87
CA SER A 152 -1.24 -7.31 -3.44
C SER A 152 -0.94 -8.66 -2.78
N GLN A 153 -0.37 -8.63 -1.59
CA GLN A 153 -0.12 -9.80 -0.73
C GLN A 153 0.72 -10.91 -1.38
N GLY A 154 1.66 -10.54 -2.29
CA GLY A 154 2.52 -11.50 -2.98
C GLY A 154 1.80 -12.36 -4.02
N SER A 155 0.56 -12.03 -4.40
CA SER A 155 -0.11 -12.61 -5.55
C SER A 155 0.54 -12.09 -6.83
N GLY A 156 0.79 -12.99 -7.81
CA GLY A 156 1.47 -12.62 -9.07
C GLY A 156 2.96 -12.28 -8.90
N VAL A 157 3.65 -12.83 -7.88
CA VAL A 157 5.09 -12.68 -7.66
C VAL A 157 5.74 -14.06 -7.76
N PHE A 158 6.73 -14.21 -8.66
CA PHE A 158 7.40 -15.48 -8.94
C PHE A 158 8.92 -15.29 -8.86
N LEU A 159 9.61 -16.24 -8.24
CA LEU A 159 11.06 -16.32 -8.26
C LEU A 159 11.50 -17.25 -9.41
N CYS A 160 12.27 -16.72 -10.33
CA CYS A 160 12.93 -17.50 -11.37
C CYS A 160 14.43 -17.62 -11.01
N GLU A 161 14.82 -18.80 -10.55
CA GLU A 161 16.20 -19.04 -10.12
C GLU A 161 17.14 -19.21 -11.31
N THR A 162 16.61 -19.63 -12.46
CA THR A 162 17.36 -19.90 -13.69
C THR A 162 16.61 -19.37 -14.92
N LYS A 163 17.33 -19.31 -16.03
CA LYS A 163 16.78 -19.01 -17.35
C LYS A 163 15.61 -19.91 -17.71
N GLY A 164 15.77 -21.23 -17.50
CA GLY A 164 14.71 -22.21 -17.77
C GLY A 164 13.43 -21.94 -17.00
N HIS A 165 13.53 -21.56 -15.71
CA HIS A 165 12.34 -21.19 -14.93
C HIS A 165 11.59 -19.97 -15.50
N LEU A 166 12.33 -19.02 -16.10
CA LEU A 166 11.69 -17.87 -16.76
C LEU A 166 11.01 -18.30 -18.07
N GLU A 167 11.65 -19.16 -18.85
CA GLU A 167 11.11 -19.72 -20.11
C GLU A 167 9.82 -20.47 -19.85
N ASP A 168 9.80 -21.37 -18.86
CA ASP A 168 8.61 -22.14 -18.46
C ASP A 168 7.46 -21.23 -18.00
N LEU A 169 7.78 -20.21 -17.20
CA LEU A 169 6.77 -19.23 -16.74
C LEU A 169 6.17 -18.46 -17.92
N MET A 170 6.97 -18.05 -18.89
CA MET A 170 6.49 -17.33 -20.08
C MET A 170 5.63 -18.24 -20.95
N GLN A 171 6.01 -19.50 -21.13
CA GLN A 171 5.21 -20.48 -21.87
C GLN A 171 3.83 -20.72 -21.23
N LEU A 172 3.79 -20.76 -19.89
CA LEU A 172 2.52 -20.87 -19.16
C LEU A 172 1.62 -19.64 -19.39
N ILE A 173 2.20 -18.45 -19.33
CA ILE A 173 1.49 -17.17 -19.56
C ILE A 173 0.92 -17.13 -20.99
N ASP A 174 1.70 -17.53 -21.98
CA ASP A 174 1.28 -17.61 -23.38
C ASP A 174 0.12 -18.55 -23.59
N THR A 175 0.23 -19.75 -23.00
CA THR A 175 -0.83 -20.77 -23.09
C THR A 175 -2.13 -20.26 -22.48
N ALA A 176 -2.05 -19.51 -21.40
CA ALA A 176 -3.19 -18.91 -20.73
C ALA A 176 -3.78 -17.70 -21.48
N LYS A 177 -3.13 -17.22 -22.57
CA LYS A 177 -3.52 -16.02 -23.35
C LYS A 177 -3.73 -14.77 -22.49
N THR A 178 -2.97 -14.66 -21.42
CA THR A 178 -3.12 -13.56 -20.45
C THR A 178 -2.37 -12.34 -20.94
N GLN A 179 -3.08 -11.26 -21.24
CA GLN A 179 -2.46 -9.95 -21.53
C GLN A 179 -2.07 -9.23 -20.24
N ALA A 180 -1.14 -9.79 -19.48
CA ALA A 180 -0.66 -9.16 -18.26
C ALA A 180 0.69 -8.50 -18.49
N ASN A 181 0.83 -7.28 -18.01
CA ASN A 181 2.12 -6.60 -17.98
C ASN A 181 2.89 -7.05 -16.74
N PHE A 182 4.16 -7.40 -16.93
CA PHE A 182 5.04 -7.88 -15.87
C PHE A 182 6.25 -6.96 -15.75
N ILE A 183 6.70 -6.77 -14.53
CA ILE A 183 8.03 -6.24 -14.25
C ILE A 183 8.96 -7.39 -13.84
N ILE A 184 10.20 -7.27 -14.25
CA ILE A 184 11.29 -8.19 -13.92
C ILE A 184 12.26 -7.42 -13.04
N GLN A 185 12.57 -7.96 -11.88
CA GLN A 185 13.36 -7.28 -10.87
C GLN A 185 14.48 -8.16 -10.37
N GLU A 186 15.65 -7.58 -10.09
CA GLU A 186 16.76 -8.32 -9.46
C GLU A 186 16.29 -8.92 -8.11
N PHE A 187 16.79 -10.10 -7.81
CA PHE A 187 16.55 -10.75 -6.53
C PHE A 187 17.63 -10.37 -5.51
N ILE A 188 17.22 -9.73 -4.42
CA ILE A 188 18.14 -9.35 -3.35
C ILE A 188 18.34 -10.56 -2.43
N LYS A 189 19.47 -11.26 -2.60
CA LYS A 189 19.76 -12.54 -1.95
C LYS A 189 19.77 -12.46 -0.42
N THR A 190 20.28 -11.37 0.13
CA THR A 190 20.37 -11.11 1.58
C THR A 190 18.99 -10.86 2.23
N SER A 191 17.98 -10.61 1.41
CA SER A 191 16.57 -10.46 1.84
C SER A 191 15.71 -11.68 1.56
N LYS A 192 16.31 -12.85 1.22
CA LYS A 192 15.53 -14.06 0.95
C LYS A 192 14.70 -14.46 2.17
N GLY A 193 13.38 -14.46 2.02
CA GLY A 193 12.44 -14.84 3.07
C GLY A 193 12.32 -13.85 4.23
N ARG A 194 12.85 -12.62 4.07
CA ARG A 194 12.72 -11.57 5.09
C ARG A 194 12.69 -10.18 4.45
N ASP A 195 11.97 -9.27 5.07
CA ASP A 195 11.93 -7.85 4.73
C ASP A 195 11.51 -7.02 5.93
N LEU A 196 11.63 -5.70 5.81
CA LEU A 196 11.09 -4.76 6.79
C LEU A 196 9.84 -4.10 6.26
N ARG A 197 8.84 -3.93 7.12
CA ARG A 197 7.73 -3.00 6.91
C ARG A 197 7.83 -1.85 7.89
N VAL A 198 8.05 -0.65 7.35
CA VAL A 198 8.06 0.59 8.12
C VAL A 198 6.70 1.27 7.96
N PHE A 199 6.03 1.55 9.08
CA PHE A 199 4.72 2.22 9.08
C PHE A 199 4.90 3.72 9.30
N ILE A 200 4.43 4.51 8.35
CA ILE A 200 4.54 5.97 8.33
C ILE A 200 3.17 6.59 8.51
N VAL A 201 3.09 7.63 9.33
CA VAL A 201 1.95 8.53 9.44
C VAL A 201 2.47 9.96 9.43
N GLY A 202 2.05 10.74 8.47
CA GLY A 202 2.63 12.06 8.21
C GLY A 202 4.11 11.91 7.82
N SER A 203 4.97 12.64 8.52
CA SER A 203 6.43 12.58 8.29
C SER A 203 7.16 11.77 9.37
N ARG A 204 6.49 10.81 10.03
CA ARG A 204 7.05 10.08 11.17
C ARG A 204 6.95 8.57 10.97
N VAL A 205 8.01 7.87 11.35
CA VAL A 205 7.96 6.43 11.57
C VAL A 205 7.18 6.16 12.86
N ILE A 206 6.09 5.40 12.77
CA ILE A 206 5.30 4.98 13.93
C ILE A 206 5.84 3.67 14.49
N ALA A 207 6.16 2.72 13.61
CA ALA A 207 6.75 1.44 13.98
C ALA A 207 7.45 0.80 12.79
N CYS A 208 8.34 -0.15 13.09
CA CYS A 208 8.98 -1.01 12.09
C CYS A 208 8.89 -2.46 12.55
N MET A 209 8.49 -3.34 11.63
CA MET A 209 8.52 -4.78 11.86
C MET A 209 9.35 -5.49 10.80
N GLU A 210 10.08 -6.49 11.22
CA GLU A 210 10.63 -7.50 10.33
C GLU A 210 9.59 -8.58 10.10
N ARG A 211 9.37 -8.93 8.83
CA ARG A 211 8.56 -10.09 8.43
C ARG A 211 9.49 -11.20 8.01
N ILE A 212 9.22 -12.43 8.46
CA ILE A 212 10.08 -13.59 8.24
C ILE A 212 9.22 -14.75 7.75
N SER A 213 9.62 -15.39 6.65
CA SER A 213 8.97 -16.61 6.14
C SER A 213 9.29 -17.79 7.03
N ARG A 214 8.30 -18.60 7.41
CA ARG A 214 8.50 -19.83 8.22
C ARG A 214 9.03 -21.00 7.41
N ASP A 215 8.68 -21.06 6.11
CA ASP A 215 8.89 -22.25 5.29
C ASP A 215 10.09 -22.11 4.32
N GLY A 216 11.02 -21.17 4.59
CA GLY A 216 12.11 -20.88 3.66
C GLY A 216 11.65 -20.31 2.31
N ASN A 217 10.36 -19.96 2.17
CA ASN A 217 9.83 -19.29 1.00
C ASN A 217 10.51 -17.91 0.86
N PHE A 218 10.74 -17.46 -0.36
CA PHE A 218 11.32 -16.13 -0.59
C PHE A 218 10.37 -14.98 -0.22
N LYS A 219 9.05 -15.26 -0.07
CA LYS A 219 8.01 -14.27 0.30
C LYS A 219 7.79 -14.27 1.81
N ALA A 220 7.99 -13.14 2.46
CA ALA A 220 7.88 -12.96 3.91
C ALA A 220 6.51 -12.42 4.39
N ASN A 221 5.47 -12.44 3.57
CA ASN A 221 4.20 -11.79 3.87
C ASN A 221 3.50 -12.38 5.11
N TYR A 222 3.20 -11.54 6.11
CA TYR A 222 2.45 -11.89 7.32
C TYR A 222 1.10 -12.54 7.03
N SER A 223 0.36 -12.05 6.02
CA SER A 223 -0.94 -12.61 5.58
C SER A 223 -0.86 -14.04 5.07
N ARG A 224 0.35 -14.56 4.82
CA ARG A 224 0.62 -15.95 4.41
C ARG A 224 1.19 -16.82 5.53
N GLY A 225 1.08 -16.36 6.78
CA GLY A 225 1.58 -17.11 7.95
C GLY A 225 3.03 -16.83 8.32
N GLY A 226 3.65 -15.78 7.75
CA GLY A 226 4.99 -15.33 8.14
C GLY A 226 5.01 -14.86 9.61
N GLU A 227 6.17 -14.95 10.24
CA GLU A 227 6.41 -14.37 11.56
C GLU A 227 6.67 -12.88 11.45
N VAL A 228 6.36 -12.15 12.52
CA VAL A 228 6.70 -10.73 12.66
C VAL A 228 7.38 -10.50 14.00
N LYS A 229 8.35 -9.59 13.98
CA LYS A 229 8.99 -9.08 15.20
C LYS A 229 9.26 -7.60 15.07
N SER A 230 9.22 -6.88 16.17
CA SER A 230 9.65 -5.48 16.22
C SER A 230 11.09 -5.36 15.73
N PHE A 231 11.37 -4.30 14.98
CA PHE A 231 12.70 -3.99 14.46
C PHE A 231 13.09 -2.56 14.86
N GLN A 232 14.32 -2.42 15.37
CA GLN A 232 14.83 -1.11 15.77
C GLN A 232 15.14 -0.25 14.54
N VAL A 233 14.53 0.90 14.49
CA VAL A 233 14.74 1.87 13.40
C VAL A 233 16.10 2.55 13.59
N ASN A 234 16.94 2.49 12.55
CA ASN A 234 18.17 3.27 12.46
C ASN A 234 17.97 4.50 11.55
N PRO A 235 18.90 5.45 11.51
CA PRO A 235 18.76 6.66 10.70
C PRO A 235 18.56 6.40 9.20
N GLU A 236 19.14 5.33 8.63
CA GLU A 236 18.96 4.96 7.23
C GLU A 236 17.53 4.50 6.96
N ILE A 237 17.00 3.60 7.80
CA ILE A 237 15.60 3.11 7.69
C ILE A 237 14.63 4.29 7.82
N GLU A 238 14.83 5.17 8.80
CA GLU A 238 13.99 6.34 9.01
C GLU A 238 13.98 7.25 7.78
N TRP A 239 15.16 7.58 7.26
CA TRP A 239 15.30 8.43 6.08
C TRP A 239 14.68 7.77 4.84
N LEU A 240 15.00 6.52 4.56
CA LEU A 240 14.45 5.80 3.40
C LEU A 240 12.91 5.76 3.44
N ALA A 241 12.33 5.48 4.60
CA ALA A 241 10.90 5.32 4.73
C ALA A 241 10.16 6.68 4.70
N THR A 242 10.61 7.67 5.44
CA THR A 242 9.95 8.99 5.50
C THR A 242 10.07 9.74 4.18
N GLU A 243 11.27 9.75 3.56
CA GLU A 243 11.47 10.42 2.29
C GLU A 243 10.79 9.68 1.12
N SER A 244 10.71 8.33 1.14
CA SER A 244 9.91 7.59 0.16
C SER A 244 8.43 7.97 0.25
N ALA A 245 7.86 8.04 1.45
CA ALA A 245 6.48 8.48 1.64
C ALA A 245 6.29 9.93 1.14
N ARG A 246 7.25 10.82 1.40
CA ARG A 246 7.21 12.21 0.96
C ARG A 246 7.21 12.36 -0.56
N VAL A 247 8.14 11.71 -1.27
CA VAL A 247 8.24 11.85 -2.75
C VAL A 247 7.06 11.16 -3.47
N LEU A 248 6.42 10.19 -2.82
CA LEU A 248 5.21 9.53 -3.30
C LEU A 248 3.92 10.21 -2.83
N ASN A 249 4.04 11.33 -2.11
CA ASN A 249 2.94 12.12 -1.56
C ASN A 249 1.95 11.29 -0.71
N LEU A 250 2.49 10.40 0.14
CA LEU A 250 1.70 9.54 1.03
C LEU A 250 1.65 10.11 2.44
N ASP A 251 0.46 10.38 2.94
CA ASP A 251 0.22 10.73 4.34
C ASP A 251 0.32 9.52 5.27
N ILE A 252 -0.18 8.38 4.81
CA ILE A 252 -0.13 7.10 5.52
C ILE A 252 0.50 6.07 4.59
N ALA A 253 1.59 5.46 5.01
CA ALA A 253 2.32 4.52 4.17
C ALA A 253 2.84 3.30 4.93
N GLY A 254 2.91 2.18 4.23
CA GLY A 254 3.76 1.05 4.59
C GLY A 254 4.88 0.94 3.57
N ILE A 255 6.09 1.27 3.98
CA ILE A 255 7.27 1.17 3.12
C ILE A 255 7.97 -0.17 3.38
N ASP A 256 8.14 -0.95 2.33
CA ASP A 256 8.80 -2.24 2.39
C ASP A 256 10.26 -2.09 1.97
N LEU A 257 11.18 -2.46 2.86
CA LEU A 257 12.61 -2.40 2.64
C LEU A 257 13.20 -3.82 2.58
N LEU A 258 14.05 -4.06 1.59
CA LEU A 258 14.85 -5.28 1.46
C LEU A 258 16.22 -5.06 2.08
N PHE A 259 16.74 -6.08 2.77
CA PHE A 259 18.11 -6.10 3.28
C PHE A 259 19.08 -6.28 2.10
N ASP A 260 19.97 -5.32 1.88
CA ASP A 260 21.01 -5.39 0.85
C ASP A 260 22.39 -5.34 1.50
N GLY A 261 22.84 -6.48 2.04
CA GLY A 261 23.99 -6.54 2.93
C GLY A 261 23.71 -5.83 4.25
N GLU A 262 24.48 -4.79 4.53
CA GLU A 262 24.29 -3.92 5.72
C GLU A 262 23.35 -2.75 5.46
N ASN A 263 23.01 -2.48 4.20
CA ASN A 263 22.13 -1.39 3.76
C ASN A 263 20.74 -1.90 3.39
N PHE A 264 19.88 -1.01 2.86
CA PHE A 264 18.51 -1.33 2.48
C PHE A 264 18.18 -0.82 1.08
N LYS A 265 17.24 -1.51 0.41
CA LYS A 265 16.59 -1.04 -0.83
C LYS A 265 15.09 -0.90 -0.64
N VAL A 266 14.53 0.17 -1.19
CA VAL A 266 13.08 0.39 -1.17
C VAL A 266 12.42 -0.50 -2.21
N CYS A 267 11.62 -1.46 -1.75
CA CYS A 267 10.96 -2.45 -2.61
C CYS A 267 9.57 -2.04 -3.06
N GLU A 268 8.76 -1.54 -2.13
CA GLU A 268 7.34 -1.23 -2.38
C GLU A 268 6.84 -0.16 -1.39
N ALA A 269 5.89 0.66 -1.86
CA ALA A 269 5.11 1.56 -1.02
C ALA A 269 3.64 1.19 -1.08
N ASN A 270 2.98 1.14 0.08
CA ASN A 270 1.58 0.76 0.22
C ASN A 270 0.79 1.94 0.80
N SER A 271 -0.22 2.44 0.08
CA SER A 271 -1.10 3.54 0.51
C SER A 271 -2.17 3.13 1.53
N SER A 272 -2.38 1.84 1.73
CA SER A 272 -3.35 1.30 2.69
C SER A 272 -2.75 0.09 3.41
N PRO A 273 -1.66 0.27 4.17
CA PRO A 273 -0.96 -0.83 4.80
C PRO A 273 -1.81 -1.49 5.89
N GLY A 274 -1.84 -2.83 5.91
CA GLY A 274 -2.36 -3.58 7.05
C GLY A 274 -1.43 -3.41 8.24
N PHE A 275 -2.01 -3.30 9.44
CA PHE A 275 -1.24 -3.04 10.66
C PHE A 275 -1.42 -4.08 11.79
N LYS A 276 -2.19 -5.15 11.55
CA LYS A 276 -2.35 -6.24 12.52
C LYS A 276 -1.00 -6.80 12.97
N GLY A 277 -0.07 -7.03 12.02
CA GLY A 277 1.28 -7.51 12.33
C GLY A 277 2.07 -6.50 13.16
N ILE A 278 2.00 -5.22 12.84
CA ILE A 278 2.66 -4.12 13.59
C ILE A 278 2.17 -4.10 15.04
N GLU A 279 0.86 -4.01 15.27
CA GLU A 279 0.28 -3.96 16.63
C GLU A 279 0.48 -5.26 17.40
N SER A 280 0.76 -6.39 16.73
CA SER A 280 1.05 -7.66 17.41
C SER A 280 2.48 -7.78 17.95
N CYS A 281 3.43 -7.00 17.43
CA CYS A 281 4.84 -7.08 17.81
C CYS A 281 5.45 -5.76 18.29
N CYS A 282 4.72 -4.65 18.15
CA CYS A 282 5.14 -3.32 18.60
C CYS A 282 4.08 -2.78 19.58
N ASP A 283 4.51 -2.10 20.64
CA ASP A 283 3.60 -1.47 21.61
C ASP A 283 3.14 -0.11 21.08
N VAL A 284 2.26 -0.12 20.08
CA VAL A 284 1.73 1.07 19.41
C VAL A 284 0.26 0.86 19.05
N SER A 285 -0.49 1.96 19.00
CA SER A 285 -1.83 2.00 18.41
C SER A 285 -1.80 2.77 17.10
N ILE A 286 -1.93 2.09 16.00
CA ILE A 286 -1.91 2.69 14.67
C ILE A 286 -3.12 3.61 14.42
N PRO A 287 -4.37 3.24 14.78
CA PRO A 287 -5.49 4.16 14.63
C PRO A 287 -5.34 5.44 15.43
N ASP A 288 -4.76 5.39 16.65
CA ASP A 288 -4.50 6.60 17.44
C ASP A 288 -3.54 7.55 16.71
N ALA A 289 -2.41 7.03 16.22
CA ALA A 289 -1.45 7.83 15.46
C ALA A 289 -2.08 8.46 14.20
N ILE A 290 -2.94 7.71 13.50
CA ILE A 290 -3.66 8.20 12.31
C ILE A 290 -4.66 9.30 12.70
N PHE A 291 -5.47 9.12 13.74
CA PHE A 291 -6.44 10.13 14.16
C PHE A 291 -5.78 11.38 14.73
N ASP A 292 -4.64 11.27 15.40
CA ASP A 292 -3.85 12.43 15.83
C ASP A 292 -3.34 13.22 14.63
N PHE A 293 -2.80 12.55 13.64
CA PHE A 293 -2.36 13.20 12.41
C PHE A 293 -3.52 13.87 11.67
N ILE A 294 -4.67 13.22 11.56
CA ILE A 294 -5.88 13.79 10.95
C ILE A 294 -6.32 15.06 11.72
N LYS A 295 -6.34 15.03 13.05
CA LYS A 295 -6.67 16.20 13.88
C LYS A 295 -5.73 17.38 13.60
N ILE A 296 -4.42 17.11 13.51
CA ILE A 296 -3.41 18.11 13.16
C ILE A 296 -3.72 18.75 11.81
N ARG A 297 -3.93 17.92 10.79
CA ARG A 297 -4.17 18.37 9.41
C ARG A 297 -5.49 19.12 9.25
N LEU A 298 -6.49 18.85 10.07
CA LEU A 298 -7.75 19.58 10.12
C LEU A 298 -7.71 20.84 10.99
N GLY A 299 -6.59 21.16 11.63
CA GLY A 299 -6.48 22.31 12.53
C GLY A 299 -7.30 22.16 13.82
N LEU A 300 -7.64 20.95 14.23
CA LEU A 300 -8.45 20.63 15.41
C LEU A 300 -7.60 20.37 16.66
N HIS A 301 -6.38 20.89 16.70
CA HIS A 301 -5.55 20.88 17.90
C HIS A 301 -6.12 21.83 18.93
N GLN A 302 -6.44 21.29 20.12
CA GLN A 302 -6.40 22.09 21.33
C GLN A 302 -4.94 22.11 21.79
N GLY A 303 -4.32 23.30 21.87
CA GLY A 303 -2.99 23.51 22.39
C GLY A 303 -2.88 23.09 23.85
#